data_35bde96345852d0a982813e8a8809ea7
#
_entry.id   35bde96345852d0a982813e8a8809ea7
#
_cell.length_a   1.000
_cell.length_b   1.000
_cell.length_c   1.000
_cell.angle_alpha   90.00
_cell.angle_beta   90.00
_cell.angle_gamma   90.00
#
_symmetry.space_group_name_H-M   'P 1'
#
loop_
_entity.id
_entity.type
_entity.pdbx_description
1 polymer ?
#
loop_
_entity_poly.entity_id
_entity_poly.type
_entity_poly.pdbx_seq_one_letter_code
_entity_poly.pdbx_strand_id
1 'polypeptide(L)'
;MRKVLPVLTLVLFAIALVVPLSEPQPVIGQAATEALTTDMDAKTDDLFNGFGVKGTPIVECVNEPVAPTARGNGRFEDNKFIFSERETIADGLGPTYNDVGCVECHQSVDVGAFGQQMEFRAGHITNGAFVDAPGGQLIHARATDSDIVEHISTAETVKAFRVTLSTLGDGFIEAIANQTIQDNVAAQPLAQRGTLAQVPVTEANNALRIGRFGWKAQHASLLSFAGDAYLNEMGITNPFDGFGGRSSSAADAGTHENPASTAEGVINVTFPSPFDPVADPEDDGDDVLAFADFMAATRAPGRQNPIPAAATRGDSLFNSVGCNVCHTRTFVTAAPGTSINGGAFTVPAALGNKIIHPFSDFALHDIGTGDGIVQNAGQGSANQLRTPPLWGIRARNRLMHEGLNVTIFDSIQLHAGQATTARNNFNALTAAQRNDLIAFVLSL
;
A
#
# COMPACT_ATOMS: atom_id res chain seq x y z
N MET A 1 34.04 -30.16 -65.71
CA MET A 1 34.55 -29.35 -64.60
C MET A 1 33.52 -28.26 -64.27
N ARG A 2 32.68 -28.50 -63.27
CA ARG A 2 31.72 -27.48 -62.78
C ARG A 2 32.30 -26.90 -61.45
N LYS A 3 32.56 -25.61 -61.42
CA LYS A 3 33.03 -24.90 -60.24
C LYS A 3 31.81 -24.60 -59.33
N VAL A 4 31.88 -25.11 -58.12
CA VAL A 4 30.92 -24.77 -57.05
C VAL A 4 31.47 -23.55 -56.28
N LEU A 5 30.72 -22.46 -56.27
CA LEU A 5 30.98 -21.28 -55.39
C LEU A 5 30.37 -21.53 -54.00
N PRO A 6 31.06 -21.24 -52.90
CA PRO A 6 30.45 -21.28 -51.60
C PRO A 6 29.62 -20.02 -51.35
N VAL A 7 28.37 -20.19 -50.93
CA VAL A 7 27.51 -19.13 -50.44
C VAL A 7 27.93 -18.82 -48.99
N LEU A 8 28.42 -17.61 -48.77
CA LEU A 8 28.75 -17.09 -47.44
C LEU A 8 27.48 -16.50 -46.82
N THR A 9 26.89 -17.20 -45.85
CA THR A 9 25.74 -16.71 -45.12
C THR A 9 26.21 -15.73 -44.03
N LEU A 10 25.93 -14.45 -44.23
CA LEU A 10 26.20 -13.38 -43.25
C LEU A 10 25.11 -13.38 -42.20
N VAL A 11 25.42 -13.84 -40.99
CA VAL A 11 24.51 -13.74 -39.85
C VAL A 11 24.73 -12.36 -39.22
N LEU A 12 23.79 -11.45 -39.44
CA LEU A 12 23.73 -10.17 -38.76
C LEU A 12 23.18 -10.38 -37.34
N PHE A 13 24.05 -10.28 -36.35
CA PHE A 13 23.63 -10.11 -34.95
C PHE A 13 23.17 -8.68 -34.74
N ALA A 14 21.87 -8.48 -34.62
CA ALA A 14 21.33 -7.20 -34.11
C ALA A 14 21.59 -7.14 -32.60
N ILE A 15 22.60 -6.40 -32.18
CA ILE A 15 22.78 -6.02 -30.79
C ILE A 15 21.74 -4.92 -30.51
N ALA A 16 20.67 -5.28 -29.83
CA ALA A 16 19.74 -4.30 -29.26
C ALA A 16 20.48 -3.54 -28.17
N LEU A 17 20.82 -2.30 -28.45
CA LEU A 17 21.33 -1.35 -27.45
C LEU A 17 20.18 -1.02 -26.51
N VAL A 18 20.14 -1.67 -25.35
CA VAL A 18 19.28 -1.23 -24.25
C VAL A 18 19.88 0.05 -23.72
N VAL A 19 19.39 1.18 -24.20
CA VAL A 19 19.70 2.50 -23.62
C VAL A 19 18.93 2.54 -22.29
N PRO A 20 19.61 2.61 -21.13
CA PRO A 20 18.89 2.87 -19.90
C PRO A 20 18.23 4.24 -20.04
N LEU A 21 16.91 4.31 -19.89
CA LEU A 21 16.18 5.56 -19.74
C LEU A 21 16.71 6.20 -18.45
N SER A 22 17.67 7.13 -18.60
CA SER A 22 18.12 7.95 -17.48
C SER A 22 16.94 8.77 -17.01
N GLU A 23 16.56 8.60 -15.74
CA GLU A 23 15.61 9.52 -15.10
C GLU A 23 16.09 10.95 -15.32
N PRO A 24 15.18 11.90 -15.67
CA PRO A 24 15.58 13.28 -15.86
C PRO A 24 16.23 13.81 -14.58
N GLN A 25 17.40 14.40 -14.71
CA GLN A 25 18.14 14.98 -13.59
C GLN A 25 17.28 16.07 -12.92
N PRO A 26 17.27 16.16 -11.58
CA PRO A 26 16.45 17.12 -10.87
C PRO A 26 16.81 18.54 -11.28
N VAL A 27 15.79 19.36 -11.51
CA VAL A 27 15.96 20.80 -11.74
C VAL A 27 16.58 21.40 -10.47
N ILE A 28 17.83 21.79 -10.54
CA ILE A 28 18.55 22.44 -9.44
C ILE A 28 17.92 23.81 -9.22
N GLY A 29 17.29 24.05 -8.06
CA GLY A 29 16.93 25.41 -7.71
C GLY A 29 15.92 25.67 -6.62
N GLN A 30 15.04 24.76 -6.26
CA GLN A 30 14.07 25.04 -5.20
C GLN A 30 14.41 24.26 -3.93
N ALA A 31 14.64 24.98 -2.82
CA ALA A 31 14.83 24.34 -1.52
C ALA A 31 13.61 23.52 -1.14
N ALA A 32 13.83 22.36 -0.54
CA ALA A 32 12.75 21.52 -0.04
C ALA A 32 12.01 22.23 1.11
N THR A 33 10.69 22.09 1.15
CA THR A 33 9.83 22.68 2.17
C THR A 33 9.08 21.59 2.93
N GLU A 34 8.69 21.86 4.19
CA GLU A 34 7.86 20.94 4.95
C GLU A 34 6.56 20.64 4.21
N ALA A 35 6.15 19.37 4.23
CA ALA A 35 4.87 18.96 3.72
C ALA A 35 3.73 19.48 4.61
N LEU A 36 2.57 19.70 4.01
CA LEU A 36 1.37 20.04 4.77
C LEU A 36 0.94 18.84 5.61
N THR A 37 0.62 19.09 6.88
CA THR A 37 0.18 18.06 7.83
C THR A 37 -1.23 18.33 8.32
N THR A 38 -1.94 17.28 8.76
CA THR A 38 -3.23 17.34 9.41
C THR A 38 -3.13 16.88 10.87
N ASP A 39 -3.99 17.40 11.73
CA ASP A 39 -4.04 17.00 13.12
C ASP A 39 -4.90 15.73 13.29
N MET A 40 -4.28 14.67 13.78
CA MET A 40 -4.98 13.41 14.03
C MET A 40 -5.83 13.41 15.30
N ASP A 41 -5.80 14.50 16.09
CA ASP A 41 -6.62 14.63 17.30
C ASP A 41 -7.97 15.30 17.02
N ALA A 42 -8.18 15.84 15.81
CA ALA A 42 -9.40 16.55 15.43
C ALA A 42 -9.90 16.16 14.03
N LYS A 43 -11.16 15.68 13.95
CA LYS A 43 -11.82 15.34 12.67
C LYS A 43 -12.14 16.55 11.78
N THR A 44 -11.98 17.77 12.29
CA THR A 44 -12.32 19.01 11.57
C THR A 44 -11.15 19.57 10.78
N ASP A 45 -9.99 18.92 10.83
CA ASP A 45 -8.80 19.41 10.15
C ASP A 45 -8.93 19.30 8.63
N ASP A 46 -8.25 20.20 7.93
CA ASP A 46 -8.21 20.17 6.46
C ASP A 46 -7.25 19.07 6.00
N LEU A 47 -7.79 18.07 5.33
CA LEU A 47 -7.00 16.97 4.76
C LEU A 47 -6.30 17.34 3.45
N PHE A 48 -6.71 18.39 2.75
CA PHE A 48 -6.25 18.74 1.42
C PHE A 48 -4.81 19.29 1.39
N ASN A 49 -3.93 18.66 0.63
CA ASN A 49 -2.51 19.05 0.51
C ASN A 49 -2.17 19.92 -0.71
N GLY A 50 -3.14 20.24 -1.55
CA GLY A 50 -2.94 21.04 -2.76
C GLY A 50 -2.80 20.23 -4.05
N PHE A 51 -2.92 18.89 -4.01
CA PHE A 51 -3.00 18.06 -5.21
C PHE A 51 -4.44 18.03 -5.73
N GLY A 52 -4.62 18.24 -7.03
CA GLY A 52 -5.94 18.39 -7.62
C GLY A 52 -6.57 19.77 -7.33
N VAL A 53 -7.88 19.85 -7.40
CA VAL A 53 -8.66 21.06 -7.22
C VAL A 53 -9.44 20.99 -5.90
N LYS A 54 -9.35 22.03 -5.06
CA LYS A 54 -10.19 22.16 -3.88
C LYS A 54 -11.46 22.97 -4.22
N GLY A 55 -12.60 22.55 -3.73
CA GLY A 55 -13.88 23.26 -3.94
C GLY A 55 -15.06 22.48 -3.39
N THR A 56 -16.26 23.05 -3.49
CA THR A 56 -17.49 22.34 -3.14
C THR A 56 -17.76 21.23 -4.14
N PRO A 57 -18.30 20.06 -3.74
CA PRO A 57 -18.72 19.00 -4.63
C PRO A 57 -19.58 19.52 -5.77
N ILE A 58 -19.43 18.94 -6.97
CA ILE A 58 -20.17 19.40 -8.14
C ILE A 58 -21.66 19.12 -7.99
N VAL A 59 -22.01 18.05 -7.28
CA VAL A 59 -23.40 17.59 -7.16
C VAL A 59 -23.72 17.26 -5.69
N GLU A 60 -24.65 18.00 -5.13
CA GLU A 60 -25.25 17.68 -3.83
C GLU A 60 -26.22 16.51 -3.99
N CYS A 61 -25.92 15.36 -3.47
CA CYS A 61 -26.84 14.25 -3.12
C CYS A 61 -27.86 13.74 -4.17
N VAL A 62 -27.84 14.18 -5.40
CA VAL A 62 -28.90 13.85 -6.40
C VAL A 62 -28.36 13.21 -7.67
N ASN A 63 -27.07 13.38 -7.95
CA ASN A 63 -26.36 12.72 -9.04
C ASN A 63 -24.96 12.46 -8.55
N GLU A 64 -24.36 11.41 -9.01
CA GLU A 64 -22.99 11.03 -8.64
C GLU A 64 -21.98 12.13 -9.01
N PRO A 65 -20.96 12.36 -8.18
CA PRO A 65 -19.86 13.26 -8.50
C PRO A 65 -19.20 12.84 -9.81
N VAL A 66 -18.74 13.83 -10.57
CA VAL A 66 -17.96 13.53 -11.78
C VAL A 66 -16.56 13.11 -11.36
N ALA A 67 -16.23 11.84 -11.57
CA ALA A 67 -14.89 11.30 -11.32
C ALA A 67 -13.84 11.94 -12.24
N PRO A 68 -12.57 11.99 -11.84
CA PRO A 68 -11.51 12.53 -12.68
C PRO A 68 -11.24 11.61 -13.87
N THR A 69 -10.94 12.20 -15.03
CA THR A 69 -10.55 11.45 -16.24
C THR A 69 -9.03 11.24 -16.33
N ALA A 70 -8.27 11.83 -15.41
CA ALA A 70 -6.82 11.67 -15.30
C ALA A 70 -6.37 12.14 -13.92
N ARG A 71 -5.22 11.64 -13.45
CA ARG A 71 -4.64 11.97 -12.15
C ARG A 71 -4.49 13.49 -11.95
N GLY A 72 -5.04 13.97 -10.84
CA GLY A 72 -4.98 15.37 -10.43
C GLY A 72 -6.02 16.31 -11.06
N ASN A 73 -6.92 15.82 -11.88
CA ASN A 73 -7.98 16.63 -12.52
C ASN A 73 -9.28 16.70 -11.69
N GLY A 74 -9.47 15.77 -10.76
CA GLY A 74 -10.65 15.72 -9.91
C GLY A 74 -10.61 16.74 -8.78
N ARG A 75 -11.79 17.06 -8.25
CA ARG A 75 -11.90 17.84 -7.02
C ARG A 75 -11.70 16.95 -5.81
N PHE A 76 -11.04 17.49 -4.81
CA PHE A 76 -10.78 16.77 -3.56
C PHE A 76 -12.07 16.30 -2.88
N GLU A 77 -13.09 17.15 -2.85
CA GLU A 77 -14.37 16.86 -2.21
C GLU A 77 -15.18 15.80 -2.96
N ASP A 78 -15.12 15.79 -4.29
CA ASP A 78 -15.75 14.77 -5.12
C ASP A 78 -15.02 13.43 -4.95
N ASN A 79 -13.70 13.42 -5.03
CA ASN A 79 -12.91 12.22 -4.83
C ASN A 79 -13.05 11.65 -3.41
N LYS A 80 -13.17 12.53 -2.39
CA LYS A 80 -13.48 12.14 -1.01
C LYS A 80 -14.87 11.52 -0.91
N PHE A 81 -15.84 12.05 -1.64
CA PHE A 81 -17.18 11.50 -1.68
C PHE A 81 -17.18 10.11 -2.28
N ILE A 82 -16.58 9.92 -3.46
CA ILE A 82 -16.44 8.61 -4.13
C ILE A 82 -15.70 7.62 -3.23
N PHE A 83 -14.58 8.02 -2.60
CA PHE A 83 -13.88 7.17 -1.63
C PHE A 83 -14.74 6.78 -0.41
N SER A 84 -15.79 7.54 -0.12
CA SER A 84 -16.70 7.33 1.02
C SER A 84 -17.99 6.63 0.63
N GLU A 85 -18.18 6.32 -0.63
CA GLU A 85 -19.35 5.66 -1.16
C GLU A 85 -19.46 4.22 -0.69
N ARG A 86 -20.65 3.69 -0.71
CA ARG A 86 -20.97 2.30 -0.39
C ARG A 86 -21.51 1.63 -1.61
N GLU A 87 -20.78 0.66 -2.08
CA GLU A 87 -21.17 -0.13 -3.22
C GLU A 87 -22.30 -1.09 -2.91
N THR A 88 -23.14 -1.31 -3.89
CA THR A 88 -24.22 -2.29 -3.88
C THR A 88 -23.97 -3.33 -4.97
N ILE A 89 -24.78 -4.41 -4.97
CA ILE A 89 -24.73 -5.42 -6.05
C ILE A 89 -25.04 -4.79 -7.42
N ALA A 90 -25.82 -3.70 -7.46
CA ALA A 90 -26.12 -3.00 -8.71
C ALA A 90 -24.94 -2.17 -9.23
N ASP A 91 -24.00 -1.81 -8.34
CA ASP A 91 -22.77 -1.10 -8.65
C ASP A 91 -21.60 -2.08 -8.93
N GLY A 92 -21.83 -3.40 -8.85
CA GLY A 92 -20.84 -4.43 -9.10
C GLY A 92 -20.24 -5.08 -7.85
N LEU A 93 -20.71 -4.74 -6.63
CA LEU A 93 -20.20 -5.34 -5.40
C LEU A 93 -20.31 -6.86 -5.41
N GLY A 94 -19.21 -7.53 -5.21
CA GLY A 94 -19.15 -8.98 -5.06
C GLY A 94 -18.59 -9.72 -6.27
N PRO A 95 -18.84 -11.03 -6.35
CA PRO A 95 -19.71 -11.88 -5.52
C PRO A 95 -19.22 -12.13 -4.09
N THR A 96 -17.91 -12.07 -3.83
CA THR A 96 -17.32 -12.16 -2.49
C THR A 96 -16.56 -10.88 -2.16
N TYR A 97 -16.61 -10.43 -0.91
CA TYR A 97 -16.04 -9.15 -0.51
C TYR A 97 -15.77 -9.09 1.00
N ASN A 98 -14.92 -8.15 1.41
CA ASN A 98 -14.64 -7.90 2.83
C ASN A 98 -15.55 -6.82 3.41
N ASP A 99 -15.73 -5.71 2.70
CA ASP A 99 -16.68 -4.66 3.08
C ASP A 99 -17.21 -3.92 1.84
N VAL A 100 -18.14 -3.01 2.04
CA VAL A 100 -18.93 -2.36 0.98
C VAL A 100 -18.38 -0.97 0.59
N GLY A 101 -17.22 -0.57 1.08
CA GLY A 101 -16.61 0.72 0.74
C GLY A 101 -15.31 0.96 1.48
N CYS A 102 -14.48 1.86 0.94
CA CYS A 102 -13.15 2.15 1.47
C CYS A 102 -13.20 2.68 2.92
N VAL A 103 -14.19 3.53 3.23
CA VAL A 103 -14.31 4.12 4.57
C VAL A 103 -14.69 3.14 5.65
N GLU A 104 -15.27 1.99 5.32
CA GLU A 104 -15.59 0.96 6.32
C GLU A 104 -14.31 0.46 7.01
N CYS A 105 -13.19 0.50 6.28
CA CYS A 105 -11.87 0.17 6.79
C CYS A 105 -11.02 1.40 7.11
N HIS A 106 -11.18 2.53 6.40
CA HIS A 106 -10.30 3.70 6.47
C HIS A 106 -11.00 4.96 7.00
N GLN A 107 -11.31 5.03 8.32
CA GLN A 107 -12.05 6.16 8.90
C GLN A 107 -11.67 6.60 10.33
N SER A 108 -10.66 6.03 10.94
CA SER A 108 -10.25 6.42 12.31
C SER A 108 -8.95 7.24 12.27
N VAL A 109 -9.00 8.52 12.57
CA VAL A 109 -10.11 9.35 13.08
C VAL A 109 -10.89 10.08 12.00
N ASP A 110 -10.42 10.10 10.76
CA ASP A 110 -11.06 10.74 9.60
C ASP A 110 -10.99 9.81 8.37
N VAL A 111 -11.70 10.18 7.32
CA VAL A 111 -11.71 9.46 6.04
C VAL A 111 -10.28 9.30 5.50
N GLY A 112 -9.91 8.09 5.13
CA GLY A 112 -8.57 7.73 4.67
C GLY A 112 -7.59 7.36 5.80
N ALA A 113 -7.94 7.56 7.07
CA ALA A 113 -7.06 7.23 8.19
C ALA A 113 -7.01 5.72 8.49
N PHE A 114 -6.63 5.37 9.71
CA PHE A 114 -6.57 3.98 10.16
C PHE A 114 -7.96 3.33 10.28
N GLY A 115 -7.98 2.01 10.43
CA GLY A 115 -9.17 1.26 10.76
C GLY A 115 -8.93 0.19 11.82
N GLN A 116 -10.00 -0.47 12.22
CA GLN A 116 -9.97 -1.61 13.13
C GLN A 116 -10.34 -2.91 12.41
N GLN A 117 -10.78 -2.81 11.17
CA GLN A 117 -11.05 -3.96 10.31
C GLN A 117 -9.75 -4.69 9.98
N MET A 118 -9.86 -5.97 9.83
CA MET A 118 -8.73 -6.85 9.52
C MET A 118 -9.09 -7.71 8.33
N GLU A 119 -8.23 -7.73 7.33
CA GLU A 119 -8.25 -8.76 6.31
C GLU A 119 -7.76 -10.09 6.89
N PHE A 120 -8.29 -11.19 6.39
CA PHE A 120 -7.85 -12.52 6.73
C PHE A 120 -7.19 -13.19 5.52
N ARG A 121 -5.98 -13.74 5.74
CA ARG A 121 -5.22 -14.43 4.70
C ARG A 121 -4.90 -15.85 5.12
N ALA A 122 -4.95 -16.79 4.17
CA ALA A 122 -4.69 -18.20 4.41
C ALA A 122 -3.89 -18.84 3.27
N GLY A 123 -3.25 -19.95 3.61
CA GLY A 123 -2.51 -20.80 2.71
C GLY A 123 -1.84 -21.93 3.46
N HIS A 124 -0.99 -22.67 2.79
CA HIS A 124 -0.30 -23.81 3.39
C HIS A 124 1.17 -23.89 2.91
N ILE A 125 1.95 -24.71 3.58
CA ILE A 125 3.33 -24.99 3.15
C ILE A 125 3.38 -26.33 2.44
N THR A 126 3.81 -26.33 1.17
CA THR A 126 4.07 -27.54 0.40
C THR A 126 5.54 -27.54 -0.08
N ASN A 127 6.26 -28.60 0.23
CA ASN A 127 7.69 -28.73 -0.10
C ASN A 127 8.56 -27.57 0.41
N GLY A 128 8.21 -26.98 1.53
CA GLY A 128 8.94 -25.85 2.14
C GLY A 128 8.64 -24.48 1.51
N ALA A 129 7.68 -24.40 0.60
CA ALA A 129 7.23 -23.16 -0.01
C ALA A 129 5.77 -22.87 0.39
N PHE A 130 5.47 -21.59 0.58
CA PHE A 130 4.09 -21.14 0.78
C PHE A 130 3.32 -21.28 -0.53
N VAL A 131 2.09 -21.76 -0.41
CA VAL A 131 1.10 -21.88 -1.48
C VAL A 131 -0.19 -21.22 -0.99
N ASP A 132 -0.78 -20.39 -1.82
CA ASP A 132 -2.05 -19.74 -1.52
C ASP A 132 -3.16 -20.77 -1.28
N ALA A 133 -4.15 -20.42 -0.47
CA ALA A 133 -5.38 -21.15 -0.40
C ALA A 133 -6.02 -21.24 -1.80
N PRO A 134 -6.81 -22.28 -2.09
CA PRO A 134 -7.54 -22.34 -3.35
C PRO A 134 -8.34 -21.05 -3.55
N GLY A 135 -8.20 -20.37 -4.72
CA GLY A 135 -8.81 -19.08 -5.05
C GLY A 135 -8.04 -17.83 -4.66
N GLY A 136 -6.97 -18.00 -3.90
CA GLY A 136 -6.13 -16.89 -3.45
C GLY A 136 -5.94 -16.88 -1.95
N GLN A 137 -4.98 -16.10 -1.50
CA GLN A 137 -4.64 -16.04 -0.08
C GLN A 137 -5.59 -15.14 0.74
N LEU A 138 -6.23 -14.16 0.11
CA LEU A 138 -7.23 -13.32 0.78
C LEU A 138 -8.55 -14.08 0.86
N ILE A 139 -9.08 -14.17 2.06
CA ILE A 139 -10.35 -14.87 2.33
C ILE A 139 -11.38 -13.82 2.70
N HIS A 140 -12.43 -13.73 1.92
CA HIS A 140 -13.47 -12.73 2.10
C HIS A 140 -14.40 -13.08 3.26
N ALA A 141 -14.77 -12.02 3.99
CA ALA A 141 -15.65 -12.18 5.16
C ALA A 141 -17.13 -12.27 4.79
N ARG A 142 -17.49 -11.88 3.58
CA ARG A 142 -18.87 -11.75 3.11
C ARG A 142 -19.02 -12.23 1.68
N ALA A 143 -20.27 -12.48 1.29
CA ALA A 143 -20.68 -12.79 -0.07
C ALA A 143 -22.07 -12.21 -0.35
N THR A 144 -22.40 -12.04 -1.62
CA THR A 144 -23.73 -11.58 -2.08
C THR A 144 -24.82 -12.63 -1.83
N ASP A 145 -24.42 -13.90 -1.69
CA ASP A 145 -25.32 -15.03 -1.35
C ASP A 145 -24.63 -16.00 -0.39
N SER A 146 -25.42 -16.63 0.46
CA SER A 146 -24.93 -17.60 1.45
C SER A 146 -24.28 -18.85 0.84
N ASP A 147 -24.66 -19.19 -0.39
CA ASP A 147 -24.18 -20.41 -1.07
C ASP A 147 -22.73 -20.24 -1.60
N ILE A 148 -22.22 -19.00 -1.64
CA ILE A 148 -20.89 -18.70 -2.13
C ILE A 148 -19.98 -18.07 -1.05
N VAL A 149 -20.36 -18.11 0.23
CA VAL A 149 -19.50 -17.66 1.33
C VAL A 149 -18.23 -18.51 1.38
N GLU A 150 -17.09 -17.83 1.46
CA GLU A 150 -15.81 -18.51 1.55
C GLU A 150 -15.60 -19.27 2.87
N HIS A 151 -15.02 -20.44 2.76
CA HIS A 151 -14.68 -21.29 3.90
C HIS A 151 -13.21 -21.70 3.85
N ILE A 152 -12.56 -21.76 5.00
CA ILE A 152 -11.16 -22.15 5.09
C ILE A 152 -11.04 -23.62 5.44
N SER A 153 -10.41 -24.38 4.54
CA SER A 153 -10.06 -25.76 4.80
C SER A 153 -9.11 -25.91 5.99
N THR A 154 -9.19 -27.04 6.66
CA THR A 154 -8.20 -27.43 7.68
C THR A 154 -6.81 -27.69 7.10
N ALA A 155 -6.69 -27.86 5.78
CA ALA A 155 -5.42 -27.97 5.07
C ALA A 155 -4.64 -26.67 5.07
N GLU A 156 -5.32 -25.51 5.16
CA GLU A 156 -4.68 -24.20 5.20
C GLU A 156 -4.08 -23.95 6.59
N THR A 157 -2.79 -24.24 6.71
CA THR A 157 -2.08 -24.22 7.99
C THR A 157 -1.41 -22.88 8.30
N VAL A 158 -1.21 -22.03 7.30
CA VAL A 158 -0.74 -20.64 7.46
C VAL A 158 -1.96 -19.74 7.45
N LYS A 159 -2.13 -18.95 8.51
CA LYS A 159 -3.26 -18.05 8.71
C LYS A 159 -2.78 -16.74 9.31
N ALA A 160 -3.21 -15.62 8.76
CA ALA A 160 -2.79 -14.30 9.19
C ALA A 160 -3.93 -13.29 9.15
N PHE A 161 -3.94 -12.40 10.13
CA PHE A 161 -4.75 -11.19 10.10
C PHE A 161 -3.87 -9.99 9.80
N ARG A 162 -4.42 -9.00 9.09
CA ARG A 162 -3.74 -7.74 8.84
C ARG A 162 -4.70 -6.58 9.06
N VAL A 163 -4.35 -5.71 9.98
CA VAL A 163 -5.15 -4.52 10.30
C VAL A 163 -4.90 -3.42 9.27
N THR A 164 -5.94 -2.63 9.01
CA THR A 164 -5.93 -1.51 8.06
C THR A 164 -4.86 -0.46 8.41
N LEU A 165 -4.09 -0.06 7.40
CA LEU A 165 -3.14 1.05 7.46
C LEU A 165 -3.81 2.37 7.03
N SER A 166 -3.25 3.51 7.47
CA SER A 166 -3.70 4.82 6.99
C SER A 166 -3.22 5.08 5.58
N THR A 167 -4.04 5.75 4.78
CA THR A 167 -3.69 6.28 3.45
C THR A 167 -3.33 7.76 3.49
N LEU A 168 -3.41 8.41 4.67
CA LEU A 168 -3.11 9.84 4.80
C LEU A 168 -1.63 10.10 4.52
N GLY A 169 -1.38 11.04 3.62
CA GLY A 169 -0.02 11.43 3.22
C GLY A 169 0.62 10.49 2.19
N ASP A 170 -0.09 9.48 1.70
CA ASP A 170 0.47 8.49 0.78
C ASP A 170 0.89 9.09 -0.58
N GLY A 171 0.31 10.21 -1.00
CA GLY A 171 0.80 10.95 -2.17
C GLY A 171 2.25 11.44 -2.02
N PHE A 172 2.64 11.85 -0.81
CA PHE A 172 4.05 12.19 -0.55
C PHE A 172 4.95 10.94 -0.57
N ILE A 173 4.46 9.80 -0.06
CA ILE A 173 5.19 8.53 -0.13
C ILE A 173 5.35 8.07 -1.58
N GLU A 174 4.30 8.16 -2.38
CA GLU A 174 4.35 7.87 -3.82
C GLU A 174 5.41 8.72 -4.52
N ALA A 175 5.52 10.01 -4.15
CA ALA A 175 6.47 10.94 -4.74
C ALA A 175 7.94 10.75 -4.31
N ILE A 176 8.28 9.83 -3.40
CA ILE A 176 9.67 9.50 -3.09
C ILE A 176 10.30 8.77 -4.28
N ALA A 177 11.46 9.23 -4.74
CA ALA A 177 12.21 8.56 -5.80
C ALA A 177 12.70 7.16 -5.34
N ASN A 178 12.73 6.18 -6.23
CA ASN A 178 13.25 4.85 -5.93
C ASN A 178 14.68 4.90 -5.39
N GLN A 179 15.54 5.73 -6.00
CA GLN A 179 16.93 5.89 -5.59
C GLN A 179 17.05 6.33 -4.13
N THR A 180 16.19 7.24 -3.68
CA THR A 180 16.20 7.73 -2.29
C THR A 180 15.91 6.58 -1.28
N ILE A 181 14.97 5.68 -1.60
CA ILE A 181 14.69 4.50 -0.77
C ILE A 181 15.86 3.51 -0.83
N GLN A 182 16.43 3.28 -2.01
CA GLN A 182 17.59 2.40 -2.20
C GLN A 182 18.79 2.86 -1.40
N ASP A 183 19.14 4.14 -1.48
CA ASP A 183 20.27 4.73 -0.76
C ASP A 183 20.08 4.63 0.75
N ASN A 184 18.86 4.90 1.23
CA ASN A 184 18.52 4.76 2.63
C ASN A 184 18.74 3.33 3.14
N VAL A 185 18.21 2.33 2.43
CA VAL A 185 18.36 0.92 2.81
C VAL A 185 19.81 0.44 2.64
N ALA A 186 20.52 0.89 1.61
CA ALA A 186 21.93 0.56 1.42
C ALA A 186 22.83 1.07 2.56
N ALA A 187 22.47 2.19 3.18
CA ALA A 187 23.17 2.76 4.32
C ALA A 187 22.93 2.04 5.65
N GLN A 188 21.94 1.17 5.74
CA GLN A 188 21.64 0.41 6.96
C GLN A 188 22.77 -0.60 7.29
N PRO A 189 23.02 -0.87 8.59
CA PRO A 189 23.90 -1.95 9.00
C PRO A 189 23.47 -3.28 8.38
N LEU A 190 24.42 -4.08 7.90
CA LEU A 190 24.12 -5.31 7.15
C LEU A 190 23.15 -6.25 7.89
N ALA A 191 23.31 -6.40 9.20
CA ALA A 191 22.46 -7.27 10.03
C ALA A 191 21.02 -6.75 10.21
N GLN A 192 20.75 -5.49 9.88
CA GLN A 192 19.46 -4.83 10.02
C GLN A 192 18.91 -4.36 8.67
N ARG A 193 19.66 -4.61 7.58
CA ARG A 193 19.30 -4.13 6.24
C ARG A 193 18.02 -4.79 5.77
N GLY A 194 17.05 -3.95 5.37
CA GLY A 194 15.80 -4.40 4.79
C GLY A 194 15.92 -4.93 3.37
N THR A 195 14.92 -5.67 2.96
CA THR A 195 14.74 -6.15 1.58
C THR A 195 13.81 -5.21 0.82
N LEU A 196 14.16 -4.82 -0.39
CA LEU A 196 13.30 -4.02 -1.25
C LEU A 196 12.54 -4.91 -2.23
N ALA A 197 11.22 -4.83 -2.20
CA ALA A 197 10.36 -5.51 -3.18
C ALA A 197 10.32 -4.69 -4.48
N GLN A 198 10.49 -5.36 -5.62
CA GLN A 198 10.23 -4.78 -6.94
C GLN A 198 8.84 -5.26 -7.38
N VAL A 199 7.93 -4.33 -7.61
CA VAL A 199 6.53 -4.65 -7.91
C VAL A 199 6.09 -3.97 -9.19
N PRO A 200 5.15 -4.57 -9.94
CA PRO A 200 4.61 -3.98 -11.14
C PRO A 200 3.80 -2.71 -10.83
N VAL A 201 3.77 -1.80 -11.78
CA VAL A 201 2.89 -0.63 -11.84
C VAL A 201 1.93 -0.85 -13.00
N THR A 202 0.67 -1.14 -12.71
CA THR A 202 -0.31 -1.61 -13.70
C THR A 202 -0.59 -0.56 -14.77
N GLU A 203 -0.75 0.70 -14.37
CA GLU A 203 -0.96 1.83 -15.28
C GLU A 203 0.24 2.13 -16.18
N ALA A 204 1.39 1.51 -15.93
CA ALA A 204 2.62 1.66 -16.70
C ALA A 204 3.06 0.37 -17.39
N ASN A 205 2.12 -0.44 -17.88
CA ASN A 205 2.39 -1.73 -18.51
C ASN A 205 3.29 -2.64 -17.65
N ASN A 206 3.05 -2.67 -16.35
CA ASN A 206 3.79 -3.46 -15.37
C ASN A 206 5.28 -3.09 -15.26
N ALA A 207 5.64 -1.85 -15.52
CA ALA A 207 6.99 -1.34 -15.23
C ALA A 207 7.31 -1.53 -13.74
N LEU A 208 8.50 -2.08 -13.44
CA LEU A 208 8.86 -2.38 -12.06
C LEU A 208 9.27 -1.14 -11.29
N ARG A 209 8.77 -1.02 -10.07
CA ARG A 209 9.11 0.03 -9.11
C ARG A 209 9.26 -0.56 -7.70
N ILE A 210 9.99 0.13 -6.81
CA ILE A 210 10.10 -0.29 -5.41
C ILE A 210 8.75 -0.13 -4.71
N GLY A 211 8.23 -1.24 -4.19
CA GLY A 211 7.00 -1.30 -3.42
C GLY A 211 7.12 -0.52 -2.10
N ARG A 212 6.06 0.19 -1.74
CA ARG A 212 6.01 1.09 -0.58
C ARG A 212 4.67 1.13 0.13
N PHE A 213 3.65 0.46 -0.42
CA PHE A 213 2.31 0.37 0.12
C PHE A 213 1.96 -1.07 0.49
N GLY A 214 1.01 -1.23 1.42
CA GLY A 214 0.61 -2.51 1.99
C GLY A 214 1.63 -3.11 2.97
N TRP A 215 1.24 -4.12 3.72
CA TRP A 215 2.08 -4.76 4.74
C TRP A 215 3.29 -5.53 4.16
N LYS A 216 3.20 -5.95 2.91
CA LYS A 216 4.27 -6.69 2.19
C LYS A 216 4.93 -5.84 1.09
N ALA A 217 4.77 -4.51 1.12
CA ALA A 217 5.27 -3.63 0.07
C ALA A 217 4.81 -4.07 -1.34
N GLN A 218 3.54 -4.49 -1.45
CA GLN A 218 3.00 -5.09 -2.67
C GLN A 218 2.67 -4.08 -3.77
N HIS A 219 2.55 -2.79 -3.46
CA HIS A 219 2.28 -1.75 -4.43
C HIS A 219 3.28 -0.60 -4.36
N ALA A 220 3.50 0.05 -5.50
CA ALA A 220 4.41 1.19 -5.64
C ALA A 220 3.71 2.46 -6.14
N SER A 221 2.47 2.34 -6.62
CA SER A 221 1.60 3.38 -7.14
C SER A 221 0.28 3.35 -6.40
N LEU A 222 -0.33 4.52 -6.19
CA LEU A 222 -1.65 4.61 -5.57
C LEU A 222 -2.75 4.14 -6.52
N LEU A 223 -2.59 4.33 -7.82
CA LEU A 223 -3.57 3.85 -8.80
C LEU A 223 -3.58 2.33 -8.91
N SER A 224 -2.40 1.69 -9.01
CA SER A 224 -2.31 0.23 -8.94
C SER A 224 -2.84 -0.32 -7.61
N PHE A 225 -2.64 0.41 -6.49
CA PHE A 225 -3.12 -0.01 -5.19
C PHE A 225 -4.64 0.12 -5.08
N ALA A 226 -5.22 1.21 -5.60
CA ALA A 226 -6.66 1.42 -5.62
C ALA A 226 -7.37 0.34 -6.46
N GLY A 227 -6.85 0.04 -7.66
CA GLY A 227 -7.41 -1.00 -8.51
C GLY A 227 -7.35 -2.39 -7.89
N ASP A 228 -6.20 -2.77 -7.32
CA ASP A 228 -6.05 -4.03 -6.58
C ASP A 228 -6.98 -4.13 -5.37
N ALA A 229 -7.13 -3.04 -4.61
CA ALA A 229 -8.00 -3.03 -3.44
C ALA A 229 -9.48 -3.10 -3.82
N TYR A 230 -9.91 -2.42 -4.89
CA TYR A 230 -11.29 -2.43 -5.34
C TYR A 230 -11.72 -3.84 -5.75
N LEU A 231 -10.86 -4.54 -6.51
CA LEU A 231 -11.09 -5.93 -6.84
C LEU A 231 -11.04 -6.84 -5.60
N ASN A 232 -9.94 -6.80 -4.85
CA ASN A 232 -9.69 -7.79 -3.80
C ASN A 232 -10.53 -7.58 -2.53
N GLU A 233 -10.92 -6.34 -2.21
CA GLU A 233 -11.72 -6.07 -1.00
C GLU A 233 -13.22 -6.02 -1.29
N MET A 234 -13.62 -5.68 -2.51
CA MET A 234 -15.03 -5.48 -2.88
C MET A 234 -15.50 -6.35 -4.05
N GLY A 235 -14.59 -7.01 -4.77
CA GLY A 235 -14.92 -7.88 -5.90
C GLY A 235 -15.21 -7.12 -7.20
N ILE A 236 -14.96 -5.79 -7.23
CA ILE A 236 -15.27 -4.94 -8.39
C ILE A 236 -14.08 -4.89 -9.34
N THR A 237 -14.28 -5.38 -10.56
CA THR A 237 -13.24 -5.39 -11.60
C THR A 237 -13.05 -4.01 -12.21
N ASN A 238 -11.80 -3.69 -12.59
CA ASN A 238 -11.43 -2.40 -13.13
C ASN A 238 -10.17 -2.48 -14.02
N PRO A 239 -9.86 -1.48 -14.85
CA PRO A 239 -8.71 -1.53 -15.77
C PRO A 239 -7.33 -1.58 -15.06
N PHE A 240 -7.25 -1.30 -13.77
CA PHE A 240 -6.00 -1.18 -13.00
C PHE A 240 -5.84 -2.27 -11.92
N ASP A 241 -6.71 -3.24 -11.90
CA ASP A 241 -6.71 -4.36 -10.95
C ASP A 241 -5.50 -5.30 -11.06
N GLY A 242 -4.66 -5.10 -12.04
CA GLY A 242 -3.52 -5.98 -12.34
C GLY A 242 -3.84 -7.05 -13.38
N PHE A 243 -5.11 -7.22 -13.72
CA PHE A 243 -5.63 -8.21 -14.66
C PHE A 243 -6.27 -7.55 -15.90
N GLY A 244 -6.41 -6.23 -15.90
CA GLY A 244 -6.87 -5.42 -17.02
C GLY A 244 -8.37 -5.41 -17.22
N GLY A 245 -9.14 -5.49 -16.15
CA GLY A 245 -10.60 -5.45 -16.19
C GLY A 245 -11.21 -6.62 -16.97
N ARG A 246 -10.58 -7.78 -16.92
CA ARG A 246 -11.01 -8.95 -17.69
C ARG A 246 -11.45 -10.07 -16.77
N SER A 247 -12.71 -10.18 -16.56
CA SER A 247 -13.27 -11.45 -16.12
C SER A 247 -13.55 -12.42 -17.27
N SER A 248 -13.65 -11.91 -18.48
CA SER A 248 -14.15 -12.66 -19.65
C SER A 248 -13.19 -13.68 -20.25
N SER A 249 -11.94 -13.78 -19.78
CA SER A 249 -11.09 -14.88 -20.20
C SER A 249 -11.24 -16.06 -19.23
N ALA A 250 -11.27 -17.28 -19.79
CA ALA A 250 -11.37 -18.50 -18.96
C ALA A 250 -10.21 -18.67 -17.95
N ALA A 251 -9.18 -17.83 -18.02
CA ALA A 251 -8.05 -17.79 -17.10
C ALA A 251 -8.30 -16.85 -15.91
N ASP A 252 -9.13 -15.82 -16.08
CA ASP A 252 -9.41 -14.83 -15.05
C ASP A 252 -10.72 -15.13 -14.33
N ALA A 253 -11.66 -15.71 -15.06
CA ALA A 253 -12.93 -16.17 -14.52
C ALA A 253 -12.72 -17.16 -13.38
N GLY A 254 -12.96 -16.75 -12.19
CA GLY A 254 -12.88 -17.60 -11.01
C GLY A 254 -11.61 -17.50 -10.19
N THR A 255 -10.67 -16.61 -10.53
CA THR A 255 -9.50 -16.38 -9.69
C THR A 255 -9.51 -15.02 -9.00
N HIS A 256 -10.34 -14.08 -9.47
CA HIS A 256 -10.32 -12.70 -8.97
C HIS A 256 -11.68 -12.19 -8.52
N GLU A 257 -12.75 -12.43 -9.27
CA GLU A 257 -14.11 -12.09 -8.83
C GLU A 257 -14.69 -13.13 -7.88
N ASN A 258 -14.24 -14.34 -8.01
CA ASN A 258 -14.50 -15.39 -7.06
C ASN A 258 -13.20 -16.09 -6.73
N PRO A 259 -12.37 -15.49 -5.95
CA PRO A 259 -11.26 -16.20 -5.32
C PRO A 259 -11.75 -17.29 -4.39
N ALA A 260 -13.04 -17.32 -4.15
CA ALA A 260 -13.71 -18.27 -3.30
C ALA A 260 -13.67 -19.67 -3.76
N SER A 261 -12.64 -20.05 -4.20
CA SER A 261 -12.43 -21.40 -4.04
C SER A 261 -12.38 -21.71 -2.60
N THR A 262 -13.45 -21.84 -2.05
CA THR A 262 -13.54 -22.56 -0.82
C THR A 262 -13.01 -23.95 -1.06
N ALA A 263 -12.12 -24.40 -0.26
CA ALA A 263 -11.64 -25.78 -0.31
C ALA A 263 -12.77 -26.82 -0.17
N GLU A 264 -14.01 -26.39 -0.01
CA GLU A 264 -15.17 -27.22 0.26
C GLU A 264 -16.28 -27.14 -0.80
N GLY A 265 -15.96 -26.65 -1.98
CA GLY A 265 -16.94 -26.60 -3.08
C GLY A 265 -16.86 -25.26 -3.80
N VAL A 266 -15.88 -25.18 -4.62
CA VAL A 266 -15.68 -24.05 -5.51
C VAL A 266 -16.88 -23.88 -6.41
N ILE A 267 -17.60 -22.80 -6.23
CA ILE A 267 -18.49 -22.29 -7.26
C ILE A 267 -17.70 -21.25 -8.03
N ASN A 268 -17.29 -21.56 -9.23
CA ASN A 268 -16.80 -20.55 -10.16
C ASN A 268 -17.97 -19.65 -10.53
N VAL A 269 -17.99 -18.47 -9.95
CA VAL A 269 -18.94 -17.44 -10.31
C VAL A 269 -18.27 -16.59 -11.37
N THR A 270 -18.88 -16.49 -12.52
CA THR A 270 -18.44 -15.64 -13.61
C THR A 270 -19.62 -14.94 -14.21
N PHE A 271 -19.45 -13.73 -14.62
CA PHE A 271 -20.50 -13.01 -15.36
C PHE A 271 -20.86 -13.73 -16.68
N PRO A 272 -22.15 -13.84 -17.08
CA PRO A 272 -23.31 -13.53 -16.24
C PRO A 272 -23.69 -14.67 -15.31
N SER A 273 -23.91 -14.35 -14.06
CA SER A 273 -24.36 -15.31 -13.06
C SER A 273 -25.41 -14.63 -12.14
N PRO A 274 -26.25 -15.41 -11.44
CA PRO A 274 -27.14 -14.80 -10.44
C PRO A 274 -26.38 -14.17 -9.26
N PHE A 275 -25.11 -14.50 -9.08
CA PHE A 275 -24.27 -13.98 -8.01
C PHE A 275 -23.40 -12.80 -8.47
N ASP A 276 -23.28 -12.62 -9.79
CA ASP A 276 -22.54 -11.56 -10.47
C ASP A 276 -23.37 -11.09 -11.67
N PRO A 277 -24.28 -10.12 -11.45
CA PRO A 277 -25.23 -9.67 -12.45
C PRO A 277 -24.76 -8.47 -13.27
N VAL A 278 -23.66 -7.81 -12.89
CA VAL A 278 -23.13 -6.64 -13.60
C VAL A 278 -21.99 -7.08 -14.53
N ALA A 279 -21.86 -6.41 -15.65
CA ALA A 279 -20.87 -6.81 -16.67
C ALA A 279 -19.50 -6.18 -16.39
N ASP A 280 -18.46 -6.98 -16.60
CA ASP A 280 -17.09 -6.56 -16.40
C ASP A 280 -16.51 -5.71 -17.56
N PRO A 281 -15.59 -4.79 -17.21
CA PRO A 281 -15.33 -4.32 -15.86
C PRO A 281 -16.51 -3.50 -15.35
N GLU A 282 -16.86 -3.64 -14.07
CA GLU A 282 -17.94 -2.86 -13.45
C GLU A 282 -17.53 -1.39 -13.30
N ASP A 283 -16.28 -1.14 -12.93
CA ASP A 283 -15.68 0.20 -12.94
C ASP A 283 -14.86 0.40 -14.24
N ASP A 284 -15.16 1.43 -14.99
CA ASP A 284 -14.41 1.78 -16.21
C ASP A 284 -13.08 2.52 -15.92
N GLY A 285 -12.71 2.67 -14.67
CA GLY A 285 -11.50 3.30 -14.18
C GLY A 285 -11.70 4.62 -13.46
N ASP A 286 -12.91 5.13 -13.43
CA ASP A 286 -13.24 6.44 -12.87
C ASP A 286 -13.14 6.44 -11.35
N ASP A 287 -13.68 5.45 -10.68
CA ASP A 287 -13.68 5.35 -9.22
C ASP A 287 -12.27 5.09 -8.68
N VAL A 288 -11.53 4.17 -9.28
CA VAL A 288 -10.14 3.93 -8.87
C VAL A 288 -9.23 5.13 -9.09
N LEU A 289 -9.48 5.95 -10.12
CA LEU A 289 -8.81 7.24 -10.30
C LEU A 289 -9.16 8.22 -9.18
N ALA A 290 -10.43 8.31 -8.80
CA ALA A 290 -10.89 9.14 -7.71
C ALA A 290 -10.28 8.70 -6.36
N PHE A 291 -10.23 7.40 -6.09
CA PHE A 291 -9.59 6.85 -4.88
C PHE A 291 -8.11 7.20 -4.82
N ALA A 292 -7.38 6.97 -5.92
CA ALA A 292 -5.95 7.28 -5.99
C ALA A 292 -5.68 8.79 -5.82
N ASP A 293 -6.51 9.64 -6.40
CA ASP A 293 -6.39 11.09 -6.31
C ASP A 293 -6.78 11.62 -4.93
N PHE A 294 -7.80 11.04 -4.28
CA PHE A 294 -8.11 11.35 -2.88
C PHE A 294 -6.92 11.04 -1.97
N MET A 295 -6.38 9.82 -2.04
CA MET A 295 -5.23 9.43 -1.23
C MET A 295 -4.01 10.32 -1.49
N ALA A 296 -3.73 10.64 -2.77
CA ALA A 296 -2.62 11.53 -3.14
C ALA A 296 -2.82 12.96 -2.64
N ALA A 297 -4.05 13.43 -2.54
CA ALA A 297 -4.39 14.79 -2.11
C ALA A 297 -4.51 14.95 -0.60
N THR A 298 -4.34 13.89 0.19
CA THR A 298 -4.39 13.97 1.65
C THR A 298 -3.09 14.52 2.25
N ARG A 299 -3.23 15.32 3.31
CA ARG A 299 -2.09 15.76 4.13
C ARG A 299 -1.49 14.59 4.91
N ALA A 300 -0.20 14.67 5.18
CA ALA A 300 0.45 13.73 6.10
C ALA A 300 -0.01 13.96 7.54
N PRO A 301 -0.14 12.90 8.37
CA PRO A 301 -0.36 13.09 9.80
C PRO A 301 0.75 13.91 10.45
N GLY A 302 0.38 14.95 11.17
CA GLY A 302 1.30 15.82 11.89
C GLY A 302 1.64 15.30 13.28
N ARG A 303 2.74 15.77 13.84
CA ARG A 303 3.06 15.49 15.24
C ARG A 303 2.04 16.15 16.17
N GLN A 304 1.85 15.57 17.36
CA GLN A 304 1.04 16.15 18.42
C GLN A 304 1.47 17.61 18.71
N ASN A 305 0.50 18.49 18.82
CA ASN A 305 0.74 19.90 19.13
C ASN A 305 -0.17 20.38 20.28
N PRO A 306 0.39 20.87 21.39
CA PRO A 306 1.82 21.03 21.69
C PRO A 306 2.55 19.71 21.92
N ILE A 307 3.85 19.65 21.58
CA ILE A 307 4.67 18.47 21.83
C ILE A 307 4.89 18.32 23.35
N PRO A 308 4.56 17.16 23.95
CA PRO A 308 4.79 16.92 25.36
C PRO A 308 6.29 16.99 25.73
N ALA A 309 6.62 17.52 26.90
CA ALA A 309 8.00 17.60 27.38
C ALA A 309 8.68 16.21 27.47
N ALA A 310 7.93 15.16 27.81
CA ALA A 310 8.41 13.78 27.79
C ALA A 310 8.81 13.34 26.38
N ALA A 311 7.99 13.68 25.38
CA ALA A 311 8.28 13.39 23.97
C ALA A 311 9.54 14.10 23.49
N THR A 312 9.77 15.33 23.91
CA THR A 312 10.99 16.08 23.62
C THR A 312 12.25 15.37 24.19
N ARG A 313 12.17 14.84 25.42
CA ARG A 313 13.28 14.05 26.00
C ARG A 313 13.48 12.71 25.31
N GLY A 314 12.39 12.08 24.87
CA GLY A 314 12.41 10.79 24.17
C GLY A 314 13.00 10.84 22.76
N ASP A 315 13.03 12.01 22.16
CA ASP A 315 13.47 12.20 20.76
C ASP A 315 14.89 11.65 20.49
N SER A 316 15.86 12.03 21.32
CA SER A 316 17.24 11.53 21.22
C SER A 316 17.36 10.04 21.54
N LEU A 317 16.50 9.53 22.44
CA LEU A 317 16.49 8.10 22.81
C LEU A 317 16.07 7.22 21.64
N PHE A 318 15.13 7.64 20.82
CA PHE A 318 14.70 6.91 19.61
C PHE A 318 15.88 6.59 18.69
N ASN A 319 16.80 7.54 18.50
CA ASN A 319 18.01 7.31 17.72
C ASN A 319 19.05 6.46 18.50
N SER A 320 19.27 6.76 19.77
CA SER A 320 20.32 6.11 20.54
C SER A 320 20.08 4.63 20.76
N VAL A 321 18.82 4.19 20.83
CA VAL A 321 18.48 2.76 20.92
C VAL A 321 18.47 2.05 19.56
N GLY A 322 18.46 2.79 18.44
CA GLY A 322 18.54 2.26 17.08
C GLY A 322 17.20 2.07 16.38
N CYS A 323 16.10 2.64 16.86
CA CYS A 323 14.79 2.57 16.18
C CYS A 323 14.83 3.20 14.79
N ASN A 324 15.61 4.28 14.64
CA ASN A 324 15.74 5.06 13.41
C ASN A 324 16.44 4.29 12.27
N VAL A 325 16.97 3.10 12.51
CA VAL A 325 17.58 2.28 11.44
C VAL A 325 16.52 1.81 10.44
N CYS A 326 15.40 1.31 10.92
CA CYS A 326 14.25 0.90 10.11
C CYS A 326 13.19 2.02 10.06
N HIS A 327 12.96 2.70 11.16
CA HIS A 327 12.04 3.85 11.22
C HIS A 327 12.76 5.14 10.84
N THR A 328 13.20 5.22 9.58
CA THR A 328 13.85 6.40 8.99
C THR A 328 12.96 7.62 9.15
N ARG A 329 13.50 8.67 9.81
CA ARG A 329 12.72 9.82 10.24
C ARG A 329 12.19 10.68 9.11
N THR A 330 13.01 10.87 8.09
CA THR A 330 12.80 11.95 7.11
C THR A 330 13.15 11.51 5.71
N PHE A 331 12.31 11.87 4.77
CA PHE A 331 12.58 11.82 3.34
C PHE A 331 12.30 13.17 2.69
N VAL A 332 12.90 13.38 1.52
CA VAL A 332 12.52 14.46 0.61
C VAL A 332 11.93 13.83 -0.63
N THR A 333 10.76 14.28 -1.02
CA THR A 333 10.09 13.82 -2.24
C THR A 333 10.83 14.29 -3.48
N ALA A 334 10.66 13.62 -4.60
CA ALA A 334 11.25 14.00 -5.88
C ALA A 334 10.83 15.43 -6.28
N ALA A 335 11.63 16.06 -7.11
CA ALA A 335 11.32 17.42 -7.59
C ALA A 335 10.03 17.45 -8.42
N PRO A 336 9.30 18.57 -8.41
CA PRO A 336 8.17 18.75 -9.32
C PRO A 336 8.62 18.55 -10.78
N GLY A 337 7.77 17.88 -11.57
CA GLY A 337 8.09 17.52 -12.96
C GLY A 337 8.86 16.22 -13.13
N THR A 338 9.28 15.56 -12.02
CA THR A 338 9.89 14.23 -12.11
C THR A 338 8.84 13.20 -12.53
N SER A 339 9.18 12.44 -13.57
CA SER A 339 8.35 11.31 -14.00
C SER A 339 8.61 10.09 -13.10
N ILE A 340 7.57 9.52 -12.56
CA ILE A 340 7.57 8.31 -11.72
C ILE A 340 6.55 7.29 -12.24
N ASN A 341 6.41 6.15 -11.57
CA ASN A 341 5.48 5.10 -11.96
C ASN A 341 5.65 4.65 -13.43
N GLY A 342 6.91 4.43 -13.87
CA GLY A 342 7.17 4.04 -15.25
C GLY A 342 6.77 5.08 -16.30
N GLY A 343 6.56 6.32 -15.91
CA GLY A 343 6.13 7.41 -16.79
C GLY A 343 4.64 7.77 -16.65
N ALA A 344 3.86 6.96 -15.95
CA ALA A 344 2.41 7.18 -15.82
C ALA A 344 2.04 8.35 -14.91
N PHE A 345 2.95 8.79 -14.02
CA PHE A 345 2.69 9.90 -13.11
C PHE A 345 3.84 10.90 -13.09
N THR A 346 3.52 12.18 -13.17
CA THR A 346 4.48 13.29 -13.04
C THR A 346 4.25 13.98 -11.69
N VAL A 347 5.30 14.07 -10.88
CA VAL A 347 5.24 14.68 -9.53
C VAL A 347 4.79 16.13 -9.63
N PRO A 348 3.64 16.50 -9.08
CA PRO A 348 3.12 17.86 -9.10
C PRO A 348 3.83 18.75 -8.05
N ALA A 349 3.67 20.06 -8.16
CA ALA A 349 4.25 21.02 -7.20
C ALA A 349 3.76 20.82 -5.76
N ALA A 350 2.53 20.33 -5.58
CA ALA A 350 1.98 20.04 -4.26
C ALA A 350 2.73 18.91 -3.54
N LEU A 351 3.23 17.92 -4.27
CA LEU A 351 3.90 16.74 -3.73
C LEU A 351 5.42 16.80 -3.86
N GLY A 352 5.95 17.63 -4.76
CA GLY A 352 7.38 17.66 -5.06
C GLY A 352 8.20 18.58 -4.16
N ASN A 353 9.47 18.22 -3.92
CA ASN A 353 10.40 18.91 -3.02
C ASN A 353 9.81 19.12 -1.62
N LYS A 354 9.12 18.13 -1.07
CA LYS A 354 8.56 18.19 0.27
C LYS A 354 9.40 17.38 1.23
N ILE A 355 9.64 17.94 2.41
CA ILE A 355 10.20 17.23 3.55
C ILE A 355 9.04 16.53 4.27
N ILE A 356 9.15 15.24 4.46
CA ILE A 356 8.16 14.41 5.14
C ILE A 356 8.81 13.59 6.26
N HIS A 357 8.04 13.28 7.29
CA HIS A 357 8.51 12.55 8.46
C HIS A 357 7.71 11.26 8.70
N PRO A 358 7.82 10.25 7.79
CA PRO A 358 7.02 9.03 7.90
C PRO A 358 7.49 8.10 9.02
N PHE A 359 8.73 8.20 9.47
CA PHE A 359 9.35 7.24 10.39
C PHE A 359 9.22 5.79 9.88
N SER A 360 9.63 5.59 8.64
CA SER A 360 9.60 4.33 7.90
C SER A 360 10.73 4.32 6.86
N ASP A 361 11.29 3.18 6.56
CA ASP A 361 12.21 2.99 5.44
C ASP A 361 11.52 2.32 4.24
N PHE A 362 10.25 1.93 4.40
CA PHE A 362 9.43 1.21 3.42
C PHE A 362 9.96 -0.16 3.00
N ALA A 363 11.03 -0.65 3.63
CA ALA A 363 11.62 -1.94 3.35
C ALA A 363 10.96 -3.07 4.15
N LEU A 364 11.16 -4.29 3.68
CA LEU A 364 10.72 -5.51 4.34
C LEU A 364 11.76 -5.97 5.35
N HIS A 365 11.34 -6.28 6.56
CA HIS A 365 12.19 -6.78 7.64
C HIS A 365 11.59 -8.00 8.33
N ASP A 366 12.43 -8.96 8.69
CA ASP A 366 12.07 -10.02 9.63
C ASP A 366 12.35 -9.51 11.05
N ILE A 367 11.28 -9.16 11.76
CA ILE A 367 11.34 -8.73 13.16
C ILE A 367 10.73 -9.77 14.11
N GLY A 368 10.62 -11.04 13.66
CA GLY A 368 10.11 -12.15 14.45
C GLY A 368 8.59 -12.22 14.59
N THR A 369 7.86 -11.34 13.91
CA THR A 369 6.38 -11.31 13.89
C THR A 369 5.84 -11.55 12.48
N GLY A 370 6.59 -12.21 11.61
CA GLY A 370 6.16 -12.51 10.26
C GLY A 370 4.90 -13.39 10.22
N ASP A 371 4.08 -13.18 9.22
CA ASP A 371 2.76 -13.80 9.09
C ASP A 371 2.77 -15.12 8.27
N GLY A 372 3.94 -15.47 7.69
CA GLY A 372 4.08 -16.67 6.88
C GLY A 372 3.54 -16.55 5.46
N ILE A 373 2.83 -15.48 5.13
CA ILE A 373 2.23 -15.23 3.82
C ILE A 373 3.29 -14.68 2.85
N VAL A 374 3.31 -15.19 1.63
CA VAL A 374 4.17 -14.73 0.55
C VAL A 374 3.36 -13.89 -0.44
N GLN A 375 3.92 -12.75 -0.82
CA GLN A 375 3.42 -11.92 -1.90
C GLN A 375 4.58 -11.58 -2.88
N ASN A 376 4.57 -10.44 -3.51
CA ASN A 376 5.42 -10.07 -4.65
C ASN A 376 6.95 -10.17 -4.43
N ALA A 377 7.42 -10.19 -3.19
CA ALA A 377 8.86 -10.28 -2.89
C ALA A 377 9.42 -11.73 -2.85
N GLY A 378 8.62 -12.71 -3.25
CA GLY A 378 9.01 -14.12 -3.35
C GLY A 378 9.08 -14.86 -2.00
N GLN A 379 9.34 -16.16 -2.05
CA GLN A 379 9.26 -17.07 -0.89
C GLN A 379 10.10 -16.66 0.31
N GLY A 380 11.25 -16.02 0.10
CA GLY A 380 12.10 -15.50 1.17
C GLY A 380 11.46 -14.38 2.02
N SER A 381 10.37 -13.81 1.57
CA SER A 381 9.66 -12.73 2.27
C SER A 381 8.55 -13.21 3.20
N ALA A 382 8.32 -14.52 3.34
CA ALA A 382 7.23 -15.08 4.15
C ALA A 382 7.13 -14.45 5.55
N ASN A 383 8.27 -14.31 6.23
CA ASN A 383 8.35 -13.72 7.56
C ASN A 383 8.76 -12.24 7.59
N GLN A 384 8.82 -11.58 6.44
CA GLN A 384 9.17 -10.17 6.36
C GLN A 384 7.93 -9.31 6.20
N LEU A 385 7.90 -8.18 6.92
CA LEU A 385 6.86 -7.17 6.85
C LEU A 385 7.48 -5.80 6.54
N ARG A 386 6.75 -4.97 5.81
CA ARG A 386 7.17 -3.60 5.55
C ARG A 386 7.12 -2.79 6.84
N THR A 387 8.13 -1.98 7.08
CA THR A 387 8.08 -0.95 8.12
C THR A 387 6.98 0.05 7.78
N PRO A 388 5.84 0.05 8.48
CA PRO A 388 4.77 1.03 8.20
C PRO A 388 5.18 2.41 8.72
N PRO A 389 4.64 3.50 8.14
CA PRO A 389 4.79 4.82 8.73
C PRO A 389 4.29 4.87 10.18
N LEU A 390 5.05 5.57 11.04
CA LEU A 390 4.64 5.81 12.42
C LEU A 390 3.90 7.14 12.60
N TRP A 391 3.86 8.02 11.61
CA TRP A 391 3.06 9.23 11.69
C TRP A 391 1.58 8.92 11.96
N GLY A 392 0.95 9.69 12.83
CA GLY A 392 -0.42 9.46 13.26
C GLY A 392 -0.63 8.25 14.18
N ILE A 393 0.44 7.56 14.62
CA ILE A 393 0.32 6.33 15.43
C ILE A 393 -0.48 6.53 16.73
N ARG A 394 -0.53 7.76 17.27
CA ARG A 394 -1.34 8.07 18.46
C ARG A 394 -2.84 7.87 18.27
N ALA A 395 -3.31 7.96 17.01
CA ALA A 395 -4.70 7.70 16.66
C ALA A 395 -4.99 6.22 16.37
N ARG A 396 -3.95 5.38 16.32
CA ARG A 396 -4.07 3.97 15.98
C ARG A 396 -4.30 3.13 17.23
N ASN A 397 -5.45 2.47 17.30
CA ASN A 397 -5.86 1.67 18.46
C ASN A 397 -5.34 0.22 18.43
N ARG A 398 -4.92 -0.27 17.26
CA ARG A 398 -4.41 -1.63 17.06
C ARG A 398 -3.05 -1.55 16.40
N LEU A 399 -2.04 -2.10 17.06
CA LEU A 399 -0.64 -2.05 16.67
C LEU A 399 -0.19 -3.40 16.12
N MET A 400 0.97 -3.41 15.46
CA MET A 400 1.51 -4.51 14.66
C MET A 400 0.59 -4.82 13.46
N HIS A 401 0.97 -5.78 12.63
CA HIS A 401 0.18 -6.14 11.45
C HIS A 401 -1.11 -6.90 11.81
N GLU A 402 -1.02 -7.76 12.82
CA GLU A 402 -2.15 -8.57 13.30
C GLU A 402 -3.14 -7.78 14.18
N GLY A 403 -2.82 -6.54 14.53
CA GLY A 403 -3.70 -5.68 15.31
C GLY A 403 -4.00 -6.13 16.75
N LEU A 404 -3.25 -7.08 17.28
CA LEU A 404 -3.50 -7.66 18.61
C LEU A 404 -2.91 -6.84 19.76
N ASN A 405 -1.95 -5.95 19.47
CA ASN A 405 -1.29 -5.13 20.48
C ASN A 405 -1.96 -3.77 20.58
N VAL A 406 -2.11 -3.29 21.80
CA VAL A 406 -2.76 -2.01 22.11
C VAL A 406 -1.82 -1.01 22.80
N THR A 407 -0.59 -1.42 23.12
CA THR A 407 0.41 -0.52 23.71
C THR A 407 1.71 -0.49 22.89
N ILE A 408 2.34 0.69 22.86
CA ILE A 408 3.67 0.85 22.23
C ILE A 408 4.71 -0.02 22.94
N PHE A 409 4.61 -0.15 24.28
CA PHE A 409 5.55 -0.97 25.04
C PHE A 409 5.51 -2.44 24.58
N ASP A 410 4.33 -3.05 24.53
CA ASP A 410 4.18 -4.46 24.13
C ASP A 410 4.62 -4.67 22.67
N SER A 411 4.29 -3.72 21.78
CA SER A 411 4.75 -3.76 20.38
C SER A 411 6.27 -3.73 20.28
N ILE A 412 6.97 -2.90 21.09
CA ILE A 412 8.44 -2.89 21.12
C ILE A 412 8.99 -4.25 21.63
N GLN A 413 8.33 -4.90 22.61
CA GLN A 413 8.78 -6.18 23.13
C GLN A 413 8.73 -7.30 22.08
N LEU A 414 7.84 -7.22 21.13
CA LEU A 414 7.73 -8.18 20.01
C LEU A 414 8.82 -8.01 18.95
N HIS A 415 9.55 -6.90 18.94
CA HIS A 415 10.63 -6.67 18.00
C HIS A 415 11.81 -7.63 18.25
N ALA A 416 11.92 -8.66 17.43
CA ALA A 416 12.98 -9.67 17.46
C ALA A 416 13.76 -9.66 16.12
N GLY A 417 14.36 -10.76 15.71
CA GLY A 417 15.08 -10.85 14.43
C GLY A 417 16.04 -9.67 14.22
N GLN A 418 15.88 -8.98 13.11
CA GLN A 418 16.67 -7.79 12.74
C GLN A 418 16.53 -6.63 13.72
N ALA A 419 15.45 -6.56 14.50
CA ALA A 419 15.20 -5.49 15.48
C ALA A 419 15.67 -5.85 16.91
N THR A 420 16.21 -7.04 17.15
CA THR A 420 16.61 -7.52 18.49
C THR A 420 17.54 -6.54 19.21
N THR A 421 18.50 -5.94 18.54
CA THR A 421 19.44 -4.99 19.14
C THR A 421 18.71 -3.75 19.66
N ALA A 422 17.81 -3.16 18.87
CA ALA A 422 17.05 -1.98 19.28
C ALA A 422 16.14 -2.29 20.47
N ARG A 423 15.43 -3.42 20.46
CA ARG A 423 14.63 -3.87 21.61
C ARG A 423 15.48 -4.04 22.88
N ASN A 424 16.64 -4.68 22.79
CA ASN A 424 17.51 -4.89 23.94
C ASN A 424 18.07 -3.56 24.50
N ASN A 425 18.43 -2.62 23.61
CA ASN A 425 18.83 -1.28 24.01
C ASN A 425 17.68 -0.53 24.71
N PHE A 426 16.43 -0.63 24.20
CA PHE A 426 15.25 -0.09 24.85
C PHE A 426 15.07 -0.69 26.26
N ASN A 427 15.24 -2.00 26.42
CA ASN A 427 15.10 -2.68 27.70
C ASN A 427 16.18 -2.30 28.70
N ALA A 428 17.36 -1.89 28.24
CA ALA A 428 18.46 -1.39 29.08
C ALA A 428 18.23 0.06 29.59
N LEU A 429 17.28 0.80 29.02
CA LEU A 429 16.91 2.13 29.51
C LEU A 429 16.29 2.05 30.91
N THR A 430 16.42 3.12 31.69
CA THR A 430 15.62 3.29 32.91
C THR A 430 14.13 3.38 32.60
N ALA A 431 13.28 3.11 33.58
CA ALA A 431 11.83 3.20 33.40
C ALA A 431 11.39 4.62 32.94
N ALA A 432 12.01 5.67 33.48
CA ALA A 432 11.73 7.05 33.05
C ALA A 432 12.10 7.29 31.58
N GLN A 433 13.27 6.82 31.15
CA GLN A 433 13.70 6.94 29.76
C GLN A 433 12.82 6.13 28.80
N ARG A 434 12.39 4.90 29.19
CA ARG A 434 11.43 4.13 28.38
C ARG A 434 10.11 4.89 28.21
N ASN A 435 9.59 5.49 29.28
CA ASN A 435 8.37 6.31 29.22
C ASN A 435 8.55 7.55 28.32
N ASP A 436 9.71 8.22 28.39
CA ASP A 436 10.01 9.35 27.53
C ASP A 436 10.06 8.93 26.04
N LEU A 437 10.69 7.77 25.71
CA LEU A 437 10.73 7.23 24.36
C LEU A 437 9.32 6.87 23.86
N ILE A 438 8.51 6.20 24.70
CA ILE A 438 7.11 5.88 24.35
C ILE A 438 6.32 7.15 24.10
N ALA A 439 6.50 8.18 24.92
CA ALA A 439 5.84 9.48 24.72
C ALA A 439 6.29 10.13 23.40
N PHE A 440 7.55 9.97 23.03
CA PHE A 440 8.01 10.43 21.70
C PHE A 440 7.28 9.73 20.58
N VAL A 441 7.22 8.38 20.58
CA VAL A 441 6.50 7.62 19.55
C VAL A 441 5.03 8.00 19.50
N LEU A 442 4.37 8.15 20.65
CA LEU A 442 2.97 8.59 20.73
C LEU A 442 2.76 10.05 20.32
N SER A 443 3.81 10.83 20.12
CA SER A 443 3.70 12.21 19.61
C SER A 443 3.79 12.31 18.09
N LEU A 444 4.05 11.20 17.38
CA LEU A 444 4.20 11.16 15.93
C LEU A 444 2.88 11.14 15.13
#